data_37e2aa4043f35004b7fb02990eb11160
#
_entry.id   37e2aa4043f35004b7fb02990eb11160
#
_cell.length_a   1.000
_cell.length_b   1.000
_cell.length_c   1.000
_cell.angle_alpha   90.00
_cell.angle_beta   90.00
_cell.angle_gamma   90.00
#
_symmetry.space_group_name_H-M   'P 1'
#
loop_
_entity.id
_entity.type
_entity.pdbx_description
1 polymer ?
#
loop_
_entity_poly.entity_id
_entity_poly.type
_entity_poly.pdbx_seq_one_letter_code
_entity_poly.pdbx_strand_id
1 'polypeptide(L)'
;RDLRMSRGLGDVYKRQELPEFLQKLSQYTGSLVTLLATRLLMLTGLRTVELRMAEWSEIDFENHIWEIPKSRMKMRRPHIVPLSAQSLAALRQLKQLTGTYQFIFAGRNDVNKPMSEASINMVIKRIGYDKRATGHGFRHTMSTILHEEGFNTAWIETQLAHVDKNAIRGTYNHAQYLEGRKEMMQWYGDYLDGLRLDGNVARVS
;
A
#
# COMPACT_ATOMS: atom_id res chain seq x y z
N ARG A 1 10.53 35.71 -13.28
CA ARG A 1 9.32 35.38 -12.52
C ARG A 1 9.52 34.00 -11.94
N ASP A 2 9.70 33.97 -10.62
CA ASP A 2 10.13 32.82 -9.82
C ASP A 2 9.14 31.65 -9.95
N LEU A 3 9.63 30.56 -10.50
CA LEU A 3 9.06 29.25 -10.24
C LEU A 3 9.40 28.91 -8.78
N ARG A 4 8.47 29.18 -7.90
CA ARG A 4 8.50 28.63 -6.54
C ARG A 4 8.47 27.11 -6.67
N MET A 5 9.65 26.50 -6.60
CA MET A 5 9.79 25.08 -6.37
C MET A 5 9.04 24.78 -5.06
N SER A 6 7.93 24.05 -5.19
CA SER A 6 7.14 23.59 -4.06
C SER A 6 8.03 22.75 -3.17
N ARG A 7 8.20 23.16 -1.90
CA ARG A 7 8.76 22.35 -0.83
C ARG A 7 7.84 21.13 -0.63
N GLY A 8 8.15 20.02 -1.28
CA GLY A 8 7.35 18.79 -1.24
C GLY A 8 8.08 17.56 -1.78
N LEU A 9 9.38 17.65 -2.03
CA LEU A 9 10.18 16.55 -2.62
C LEU A 9 10.74 15.54 -1.61
N GLY A 10 10.37 15.65 -0.32
CA GLY A 10 10.86 14.75 0.73
C GLY A 10 10.09 13.42 0.86
N ASP A 11 8.97 13.23 0.17
CA ASP A 11 8.05 12.13 0.45
C ASP A 11 8.00 11.03 -0.64
N VAL A 12 8.73 11.20 -1.74
CA VAL A 12 8.74 10.24 -2.86
C VAL A 12 10.02 9.43 -2.81
N TYR A 13 9.89 8.10 -2.65
CA TYR A 13 11.02 7.21 -2.83
C TYR A 13 11.50 7.30 -4.28
N LYS A 14 12.76 7.62 -4.47
CA LYS A 14 13.36 7.45 -5.78
C LYS A 14 13.37 5.96 -6.10
N ARG A 15 13.02 5.59 -7.34
CA ARG A 15 13.02 4.19 -7.81
C ARG A 15 14.33 3.46 -7.44
N GLN A 16 15.46 4.19 -7.48
CA GLN A 16 16.79 3.66 -7.13
C GLN A 16 16.95 3.33 -5.63
N GLU A 17 16.16 3.91 -4.74
CA GLU A 17 16.25 3.68 -3.28
C GLU A 17 15.37 2.51 -2.81
N LEU A 18 14.42 2.04 -3.64
CA LEU A 18 13.50 0.96 -3.29
C LEU A 18 14.19 -0.36 -2.94
N PRO A 19 15.22 -0.85 -3.66
CA PRO A 19 15.90 -2.09 -3.32
C PRO A 19 16.48 -2.05 -1.92
N GLU A 20 17.19 -0.97 -1.56
CA GLU A 20 17.77 -0.80 -0.23
C GLU A 20 16.69 -0.69 0.84
N PHE A 21 15.61 0.06 0.57
CA PHE A 21 14.48 0.18 1.48
C PHE A 21 13.83 -1.19 1.77
N LEU A 22 13.52 -1.98 0.74
CA LEU A 22 12.91 -3.30 0.86
C LEU A 22 13.82 -4.27 1.61
N GLN A 23 15.13 -4.21 1.39
CA GLN A 23 16.10 -4.99 2.13
C GLN A 23 16.11 -4.63 3.62
N LYS A 24 16.18 -3.34 3.96
CA LYS A 24 16.13 -2.87 5.35
C LYS A 24 14.79 -3.21 6.02
N LEU A 25 13.70 -3.10 5.27
CA LEU A 25 12.38 -3.49 5.76
C LEU A 25 12.32 -4.99 6.08
N SER A 26 12.93 -5.84 5.26
CA SER A 26 12.99 -7.30 5.52
C SER A 26 13.81 -7.67 6.76
N GLN A 27 14.73 -6.81 7.16
CA GLN A 27 15.57 -6.97 8.36
C GLN A 27 14.97 -6.32 9.62
N TYR A 28 13.77 -5.74 9.51
CA TYR A 28 13.12 -5.11 10.65
C TYR A 28 12.76 -6.12 11.74
N THR A 29 13.27 -5.91 12.95
CA THR A 29 13.12 -6.83 14.10
C THR A 29 11.99 -6.46 15.06
N GLY A 30 11.15 -5.48 14.70
CA GLY A 30 10.02 -5.07 15.54
C GLY A 30 8.77 -5.97 15.33
N SER A 31 7.59 -5.42 15.63
CA SER A 31 6.33 -6.15 15.51
C SER A 31 6.07 -6.61 14.06
N LEU A 32 5.79 -7.91 13.89
CA LEU A 32 5.43 -8.47 12.59
C LEU A 32 4.15 -7.86 12.02
N VAL A 33 3.19 -7.50 12.88
CA VAL A 33 1.95 -6.82 12.45
C VAL A 33 2.29 -5.47 11.79
N THR A 34 3.17 -4.67 12.37
CA THR A 34 3.56 -3.38 11.79
C THR A 34 4.44 -3.52 10.55
N LEU A 35 5.29 -4.54 10.49
CA LEU A 35 6.05 -4.89 9.29
C LEU A 35 5.12 -5.22 8.11
N LEU A 36 4.18 -6.15 8.34
CA LEU A 36 3.23 -6.58 7.31
C LEU A 36 2.27 -5.44 6.92
N ALA A 37 1.88 -4.57 7.86
CA ALA A 37 1.13 -3.35 7.56
C ALA A 37 1.89 -2.43 6.60
N THR A 38 3.19 -2.23 6.84
CA THR A 38 4.04 -1.40 5.97
C THR A 38 4.16 -2.02 4.57
N ARG A 39 4.36 -3.34 4.48
CA ARG A 39 4.38 -4.05 3.20
C ARG A 39 3.05 -3.94 2.45
N LEU A 40 1.93 -4.15 3.14
CA LEU A 40 0.61 -4.03 2.52
C LEU A 40 0.31 -2.61 2.06
N LEU A 41 0.75 -1.59 2.81
CA LEU A 41 0.61 -0.20 2.39
C LEU A 41 1.36 0.07 1.07
N MET A 42 2.58 -0.49 0.92
CA MET A 42 3.34 -0.41 -0.32
C MET A 42 2.65 -1.16 -1.46
N LEU A 43 2.18 -2.39 -1.21
CA LEU A 43 1.59 -3.27 -2.22
C LEU A 43 0.21 -2.80 -2.71
N THR A 44 -0.55 -2.08 -1.91
CA THR A 44 -1.94 -1.69 -2.23
C THR A 44 -2.09 -0.22 -2.62
N GLY A 45 -1.15 0.64 -2.20
CA GLY A 45 -1.25 2.09 -2.37
C GLY A 45 -2.41 2.72 -1.59
N LEU A 46 -2.95 2.08 -0.57
CA LEU A 46 -3.98 2.64 0.31
C LEU A 46 -3.46 3.84 1.09
N ARG A 47 -4.36 4.69 1.59
CA ARG A 47 -3.99 5.69 2.59
C ARG A 47 -3.73 5.01 3.92
N THR A 48 -2.80 5.56 4.70
CA THR A 48 -2.45 4.99 6.02
C THR A 48 -3.67 4.80 6.92
N VAL A 49 -4.62 5.75 6.90
CA VAL A 49 -5.86 5.63 7.68
C VAL A 49 -6.78 4.52 7.17
N GLU A 50 -6.88 4.35 5.84
CA GLU A 50 -7.68 3.28 5.22
C GLU A 50 -7.13 1.91 5.60
N LEU A 51 -5.81 1.74 5.53
CA LEU A 51 -5.15 0.50 5.89
C LEU A 51 -5.28 0.21 7.39
N ARG A 52 -4.85 1.12 8.27
CA ARG A 52 -4.79 0.83 9.71
C ARG A 52 -6.14 0.52 10.36
N MET A 53 -7.22 1.07 9.80
CA MET A 53 -8.59 0.87 10.28
C MET A 53 -9.28 -0.36 9.66
N ALA A 54 -8.55 -1.17 8.91
CA ALA A 54 -9.08 -2.32 8.19
C ALA A 54 -9.60 -3.41 9.12
N GLU A 55 -10.73 -3.98 8.73
CA GLU A 55 -11.37 -5.09 9.43
C GLU A 55 -11.28 -6.38 8.60
N TRP A 56 -11.27 -7.53 9.27
CA TRP A 56 -11.22 -8.83 8.59
C TRP A 56 -12.46 -9.09 7.71
N SER A 57 -13.61 -8.49 8.05
CA SER A 57 -14.83 -8.56 7.26
C SER A 57 -14.73 -7.93 5.86
N GLU A 58 -13.69 -7.11 5.62
CA GLU A 58 -13.47 -6.43 4.35
C GLU A 58 -12.69 -7.28 3.34
N ILE A 59 -12.10 -8.40 3.77
CA ILE A 59 -11.21 -9.23 2.93
C ILE A 59 -11.96 -10.43 2.37
N ASP A 60 -12.10 -10.45 1.07
CA ASP A 60 -12.55 -11.62 0.32
C ASP A 60 -11.33 -12.39 -0.23
N PHE A 61 -10.98 -13.46 0.48
CA PHE A 61 -9.85 -14.32 0.10
C PHE A 61 -10.15 -15.19 -1.11
N GLU A 62 -11.40 -15.43 -1.44
CA GLU A 62 -11.83 -16.26 -2.58
C GLU A 62 -11.71 -15.47 -3.90
N ASN A 63 -12.22 -14.23 -3.90
CA ASN A 63 -12.19 -13.36 -5.06
C ASN A 63 -10.92 -12.50 -5.14
N HIS A 64 -10.03 -12.60 -4.14
CA HIS A 64 -8.79 -11.83 -4.05
C HIS A 64 -9.02 -10.31 -4.07
N ILE A 65 -9.99 -9.85 -3.30
CA ILE A 65 -10.33 -8.44 -3.19
C ILE A 65 -10.40 -7.97 -1.74
N TRP A 66 -10.16 -6.70 -1.55
CA TRP A 66 -10.37 -5.96 -0.31
C TRP A 66 -11.43 -4.90 -0.58
N GLU A 67 -12.59 -5.03 0.04
CA GLU A 67 -13.69 -4.10 -0.14
C GLU A 67 -13.78 -3.15 1.06
N ILE A 68 -13.34 -1.91 0.86
CA ILE A 68 -13.40 -0.86 1.89
C ILE A 68 -14.78 -0.21 1.82
N PRO A 69 -15.58 -0.26 2.91
CA PRO A 69 -16.93 0.27 2.88
C PRO A 69 -16.94 1.80 2.78
N LYS A 70 -18.01 2.35 2.19
CA LYS A 70 -18.20 3.79 1.97
C LYS A 70 -18.07 4.64 3.24
N SER A 71 -18.41 4.08 4.39
CA SER A 71 -18.32 4.75 5.70
C SER A 71 -16.88 5.12 6.09
N ARG A 72 -15.90 4.36 5.62
CA ARG A 72 -14.48 4.56 5.88
C ARG A 72 -13.75 5.38 4.80
N MET A 73 -14.42 5.64 3.67
CA MET A 73 -13.84 6.37 2.55
C MET A 73 -14.14 7.86 2.61
N LYS A 74 -13.11 8.70 2.41
CA LYS A 74 -13.25 10.17 2.40
C LYS A 74 -14.35 10.65 1.43
N MET A 75 -14.49 9.99 0.28
CA MET A 75 -15.46 10.35 -0.76
C MET A 75 -16.79 9.60 -0.63
N ARG A 76 -17.02 8.87 0.48
CA ARG A 76 -18.26 8.11 0.75
C ARG A 76 -18.69 7.18 -0.41
N ARG A 77 -17.73 6.62 -1.12
CA ARG A 77 -17.92 5.57 -2.13
C ARG A 77 -17.13 4.34 -1.71
N PRO A 78 -17.66 3.10 -1.84
CA PRO A 78 -16.89 1.90 -1.55
C PRO A 78 -15.68 1.84 -2.46
N HIS A 79 -14.59 1.25 -1.97
CA HIS A 79 -13.36 1.10 -2.73
C HIS A 79 -12.94 -0.36 -2.78
N ILE A 80 -12.91 -0.93 -3.97
CA ILE A 80 -12.47 -2.30 -4.23
C ILE A 80 -10.99 -2.26 -4.58
N VAL A 81 -10.18 -2.99 -3.82
CA VAL A 81 -8.72 -3.10 -4.00
C VAL A 81 -8.41 -4.55 -4.41
N PRO A 82 -7.96 -4.80 -5.65
CA PRO A 82 -7.46 -6.12 -6.02
C PRO A 82 -6.20 -6.45 -5.24
N LEU A 83 -6.10 -7.70 -4.78
CA LEU A 83 -5.02 -8.21 -3.97
C LEU A 83 -4.08 -9.08 -4.80
N SER A 84 -2.81 -8.67 -4.92
CA SER A 84 -1.77 -9.51 -5.50
C SER A 84 -1.48 -10.73 -4.63
N ALA A 85 -0.80 -11.74 -5.17
CA ALA A 85 -0.35 -12.92 -4.43
C ALA A 85 0.47 -12.54 -3.18
N GLN A 86 1.32 -11.51 -3.29
CA GLN A 86 2.11 -10.98 -2.18
C GLN A 86 1.23 -10.35 -1.10
N SER A 87 0.19 -9.61 -1.47
CA SER A 87 -0.77 -9.04 -0.54
C SER A 87 -1.55 -10.12 0.20
N LEU A 88 -2.02 -11.14 -0.53
CA LEU A 88 -2.70 -12.30 0.06
C LEU A 88 -1.82 -13.08 1.02
N ALA A 89 -0.54 -13.30 0.67
CA ALA A 89 0.42 -13.96 1.55
C ALA A 89 0.61 -13.19 2.86
N ALA A 90 0.75 -11.85 2.78
CA ALA A 90 0.85 -11.00 3.96
C ALA A 90 -0.42 -11.04 4.83
N LEU A 91 -1.60 -10.99 4.20
CA LEU A 91 -2.89 -11.08 4.91
C LEU A 91 -3.09 -12.44 5.57
N ARG A 92 -2.68 -13.55 4.92
CA ARG A 92 -2.74 -14.89 5.54
C ARG A 92 -1.84 -15.00 6.77
N GLN A 93 -0.64 -14.41 6.75
CA GLN A 93 0.23 -14.34 7.93
C GLN A 93 -0.43 -13.51 9.04
N LEU A 94 -0.99 -12.35 8.72
CA LEU A 94 -1.74 -11.52 9.68
C LEU A 94 -2.93 -12.25 10.26
N LYS A 95 -3.63 -13.08 9.47
CA LYS A 95 -4.78 -13.87 9.94
C LYS A 95 -4.41 -14.83 11.07
N GLN A 96 -3.20 -15.36 11.07
CA GLN A 96 -2.70 -16.20 12.16
C GLN A 96 -2.42 -15.41 13.44
N LEU A 97 -2.11 -14.11 13.32
CA LEU A 97 -1.74 -13.25 14.45
C LEU A 97 -2.93 -12.50 15.03
N THR A 98 -3.83 -12.00 14.19
CA THR A 98 -4.91 -11.07 14.57
C THR A 98 -6.29 -11.53 14.10
N GLY A 99 -6.41 -12.73 13.54
CA GLY A 99 -7.66 -13.21 12.93
C GLY A 99 -8.82 -13.43 13.90
N THR A 100 -8.58 -13.43 15.20
CA THR A 100 -9.59 -13.47 16.27
C THR A 100 -10.09 -12.08 16.69
N TYR A 101 -9.44 -11.01 16.22
CA TYR A 101 -9.81 -9.64 16.51
C TYR A 101 -10.63 -9.06 15.35
N GLN A 102 -11.30 -7.93 15.61
CA GLN A 102 -12.02 -7.19 14.57
C GLN A 102 -11.06 -6.60 13.53
N PHE A 103 -10.00 -5.93 14.01
CA PHE A 103 -9.05 -5.22 13.16
C PHE A 103 -7.94 -6.14 12.66
N ILE A 104 -7.61 -6.03 11.36
CA ILE A 104 -6.44 -6.70 10.74
C ILE A 104 -5.16 -6.24 11.44
N PHE A 105 -5.07 -4.95 11.70
CA PHE A 105 -3.93 -4.31 12.35
C PHE A 105 -4.31 -3.87 13.76
N ALA A 106 -4.65 -4.84 14.59
CA ALA A 106 -5.03 -4.61 15.99
C ALA A 106 -3.91 -3.91 16.77
N GLY A 107 -4.29 -3.02 17.66
CA GLY A 107 -3.37 -2.28 18.50
C GLY A 107 -2.64 -3.18 19.48
N ARG A 108 -1.36 -2.91 19.74
CA ARG A 108 -0.54 -3.72 20.66
C ARG A 108 -1.02 -3.64 22.12
N ASN A 109 -1.47 -2.47 22.54
CA ASN A 109 -1.90 -2.23 23.93
C ASN A 109 -3.40 -2.48 24.13
N ASP A 110 -4.19 -2.40 23.05
CA ASP A 110 -5.63 -2.63 23.08
C ASP A 110 -6.04 -3.23 21.74
N VAL A 111 -6.34 -4.51 21.73
CA VAL A 111 -6.68 -5.27 20.50
C VAL A 111 -8.06 -4.89 19.94
N ASN A 112 -8.90 -4.20 20.73
CA ASN A 112 -10.19 -3.68 20.30
C ASN A 112 -10.05 -2.34 19.55
N LYS A 113 -8.84 -1.83 19.43
CA LYS A 113 -8.52 -0.61 18.66
C LYS A 113 -7.53 -0.92 17.54
N PRO A 114 -7.57 -0.18 16.43
CA PRO A 114 -6.58 -0.32 15.39
C PRO A 114 -5.19 0.17 15.87
N MET A 115 -4.13 -0.26 15.20
CA MET A 115 -2.79 0.25 15.45
C MET A 115 -2.74 1.78 15.41
N SER A 116 -1.77 2.38 16.11
CA SER A 116 -1.62 3.82 16.15
C SER A 116 -1.26 4.40 14.77
N GLU A 117 -1.65 5.65 14.54
CA GLU A 117 -1.36 6.37 13.30
C GLU A 117 0.15 6.49 13.01
N ALA A 118 0.96 6.59 14.05
CA ALA A 118 2.41 6.70 13.94
C ALA A 118 3.11 5.36 13.61
N SER A 119 2.43 4.21 13.73
CA SER A 119 3.07 2.88 13.71
C SER A 119 3.91 2.65 12.45
N ILE A 120 3.37 2.95 11.26
CA ILE A 120 4.08 2.74 9.98
C ILE A 120 5.27 3.69 9.87
N ASN A 121 5.08 4.97 10.20
CA ASN A 121 6.19 5.95 10.15
C ASN A 121 7.29 5.60 11.17
N MET A 122 6.95 4.96 12.29
CA MET A 122 7.95 4.44 13.23
C MET A 122 8.76 3.27 12.65
N VAL A 123 8.16 2.39 11.84
CA VAL A 123 8.93 1.37 11.08
C VAL A 123 9.90 2.06 10.14
N ILE A 124 9.40 3.00 9.30
CA ILE A 124 10.19 3.76 8.35
C ILE A 124 11.38 4.46 9.03
N LYS A 125 11.13 5.09 10.17
CA LYS A 125 12.19 5.74 10.99
C LYS A 125 13.22 4.73 11.48
N ARG A 126 12.79 3.59 12.03
CA ARG A 126 13.68 2.58 12.63
C ARG A 126 14.59 1.91 11.61
N ILE A 127 14.15 1.79 10.35
CA ILE A 127 14.99 1.26 9.26
C ILE A 127 15.88 2.34 8.62
N GLY A 128 15.94 3.56 9.20
CA GLY A 128 16.86 4.62 8.79
C GLY A 128 16.35 5.56 7.70
N TYR A 129 15.02 5.61 7.47
CA TYR A 129 14.40 6.48 6.46
C TYR A 129 13.60 7.65 7.07
N ASP A 130 13.91 8.04 8.33
CA ASP A 130 13.30 9.22 8.95
C ASP A 130 13.49 10.47 8.06
N LYS A 131 12.44 11.27 7.86
CA LYS A 131 12.42 12.46 7.00
C LYS A 131 12.76 12.23 5.51
N ARG A 132 13.07 11.00 5.10
CA ARG A 132 13.31 10.63 3.70
C ARG A 132 12.08 10.01 3.06
N ALA A 133 11.21 9.42 3.88
CA ALA A 133 10.05 8.69 3.43
C ALA A 133 8.92 8.73 4.46
N THR A 134 7.70 8.58 3.97
CA THR A 134 6.48 8.47 4.79
C THR A 134 5.57 7.40 4.22
N GLY A 135 4.61 6.91 5.02
CA GLY A 135 3.58 5.98 4.52
C GLY A 135 2.77 6.56 3.35
N HIS A 136 2.62 7.89 3.28
CA HIS A 136 1.95 8.55 2.16
C HIS A 136 2.81 8.53 0.87
N GLY A 137 4.12 8.60 0.99
CA GLY A 137 5.05 8.57 -0.14
C GLY A 137 4.94 7.29 -0.98
N PHE A 138 4.57 6.16 -0.39
CA PHE A 138 4.39 4.89 -1.14
C PHE A 138 3.34 5.00 -2.26
N ARG A 139 2.29 5.79 -2.07
CA ARG A 139 1.26 6.01 -3.09
C ARG A 139 1.82 6.77 -4.28
N HIS A 140 2.65 7.80 -4.04
CA HIS A 140 3.32 8.55 -5.10
C HIS A 140 4.30 7.66 -5.85
N THR A 141 5.07 6.85 -5.13
CA THR A 141 6.01 5.89 -5.73
C THR A 141 5.28 4.89 -6.62
N MET A 142 4.19 4.29 -6.14
CA MET A 142 3.35 3.38 -6.94
C MET A 142 2.82 4.08 -8.19
N SER A 143 2.23 5.26 -8.04
CA SER A 143 1.69 6.04 -9.16
C SER A 143 2.76 6.31 -10.22
N THR A 144 3.94 6.76 -9.79
CA THR A 144 5.05 7.06 -10.70
C THR A 144 5.49 5.82 -11.47
N ILE A 145 5.75 4.70 -10.77
CA ILE A 145 6.21 3.46 -11.39
C ILE A 145 5.18 2.94 -12.39
N LEU A 146 3.91 2.89 -12.02
CA LEU A 146 2.86 2.37 -12.90
C LEU A 146 2.64 3.24 -14.15
N HIS A 147 2.77 4.57 -14.02
CA HIS A 147 2.73 5.46 -15.19
C HIS A 147 3.96 5.29 -16.09
N GLU A 148 5.16 5.19 -15.52
CA GLU A 148 6.40 4.97 -16.27
C GLU A 148 6.39 3.65 -17.05
N GLU A 149 5.77 2.61 -16.50
CA GLU A 149 5.59 1.30 -17.15
C GLU A 149 4.42 1.27 -18.15
N GLY A 150 3.71 2.39 -18.31
CA GLY A 150 2.67 2.54 -19.34
C GLY A 150 1.32 1.94 -19.01
N PHE A 151 1.04 1.64 -17.74
CA PHE A 151 -0.29 1.18 -17.33
C PHE A 151 -1.36 2.24 -17.55
N ASN A 152 -2.58 1.79 -17.78
CA ASN A 152 -3.72 2.67 -18.02
C ASN A 152 -3.94 3.64 -16.84
N THR A 153 -3.89 4.95 -17.12
CA THR A 153 -4.06 6.01 -16.12
C THR A 153 -5.36 5.87 -15.34
N ALA A 154 -6.47 5.47 -15.99
CA ALA A 154 -7.75 5.27 -15.29
C ALA A 154 -7.70 4.12 -14.27
N TRP A 155 -6.91 3.09 -14.51
CA TRP A 155 -6.69 2.01 -13.56
C TRP A 155 -5.90 2.49 -12.35
N ILE A 156 -4.83 3.28 -12.60
CA ILE A 156 -3.97 3.84 -11.54
C ILE A 156 -4.78 4.80 -10.66
N GLU A 157 -5.51 5.73 -11.26
CA GLU A 157 -6.35 6.69 -10.54
C GLU A 157 -7.45 6.00 -9.72
N THR A 158 -8.08 4.95 -10.29
CA THR A 158 -9.07 4.14 -9.60
C THR A 158 -8.44 3.38 -8.43
N GLN A 159 -7.24 2.78 -8.61
CA GLN A 159 -6.50 2.10 -7.54
C GLN A 159 -6.20 3.03 -6.39
N LEU A 160 -5.82 4.24 -6.68
CA LEU A 160 -5.50 5.25 -5.67
C LEU A 160 -6.74 5.98 -5.11
N ALA A 161 -7.95 5.61 -5.52
CA ALA A 161 -9.19 6.28 -5.15
C ALA A 161 -9.09 7.80 -5.32
N HIS A 162 -8.49 8.24 -6.44
CA HIS A 162 -8.50 9.63 -6.84
C HIS A 162 -9.85 9.97 -7.45
N VAL A 163 -10.28 11.22 -7.24
CA VAL A 163 -11.58 11.69 -7.75
C VAL A 163 -11.45 11.97 -9.23
N ASP A 164 -12.18 11.22 -10.06
CA ASP A 164 -12.40 11.65 -11.43
C ASP A 164 -13.28 12.91 -11.41
N LYS A 165 -12.75 14.01 -11.93
CA LYS A 165 -13.46 15.30 -12.03
C LYS A 165 -14.71 15.21 -12.94
N ASN A 166 -14.80 14.18 -13.76
CA ASN A 166 -15.97 13.86 -14.55
C ASN A 166 -16.86 12.83 -13.82
N ALA A 167 -17.70 13.32 -12.91
CA ALA A 167 -18.56 12.50 -12.04
C ALA A 167 -19.48 11.49 -12.75
N ILE A 168 -19.75 11.65 -14.05
CA ILE A 168 -20.58 10.75 -14.87
C ILE A 168 -19.85 9.42 -15.15
N ARG A 169 -18.53 9.41 -15.25
CA ARG A 169 -17.73 8.17 -15.43
C ARG A 169 -17.53 7.37 -14.15
N GLY A 170 -17.61 7.99 -12.98
CA GLY A 170 -17.26 7.37 -11.71
C GLY A 170 -18.17 6.25 -11.24
N THR A 171 -19.44 6.19 -11.69
CA THR A 171 -20.42 5.20 -11.21
C THR A 171 -20.33 3.86 -11.96
N TYR A 172 -19.87 3.85 -13.20
CA TYR A 172 -19.79 2.65 -14.04
C TYR A 172 -18.43 1.91 -14.02
N ASN A 173 -17.36 2.58 -13.52
CA ASN A 173 -15.99 2.14 -13.80
C ASN A 173 -15.37 1.15 -12.80
N HIS A 174 -15.93 0.97 -11.59
CA HIS A 174 -15.27 0.11 -10.60
C HIS A 174 -15.22 -1.37 -11.00
N ALA A 175 -16.32 -1.91 -11.53
CA ALA A 175 -16.36 -3.28 -12.05
C ALA A 175 -15.63 -3.41 -13.40
N GLN A 176 -15.70 -2.37 -14.24
CA GLN A 176 -15.19 -2.39 -15.62
C GLN A 176 -13.65 -2.41 -15.67
N TYR A 177 -12.96 -1.87 -14.65
CA TYR A 177 -11.49 -1.87 -14.58
C TYR A 177 -10.92 -2.94 -13.65
N LEU A 178 -11.75 -3.77 -13.03
CA LEU A 178 -11.28 -4.68 -11.99
C LEU A 178 -10.24 -5.68 -12.51
N GLU A 179 -10.50 -6.29 -13.66
CA GLU A 179 -9.59 -7.28 -14.23
C GLU A 179 -8.24 -6.67 -14.62
N GLY A 180 -8.24 -5.53 -15.33
CA GLY A 180 -7.01 -4.84 -15.67
C GLY A 180 -6.24 -4.36 -14.42
N ARG A 181 -6.97 -3.96 -13.37
CA ARG A 181 -6.33 -3.60 -12.09
C ARG A 181 -5.76 -4.82 -11.36
N LYS A 182 -6.37 -6.01 -11.45
CA LYS A 182 -5.80 -7.26 -10.92
C LYS A 182 -4.44 -7.55 -11.57
N GLU A 183 -4.36 -7.48 -12.89
CA GLU A 183 -3.12 -7.66 -13.64
C GLU A 183 -2.07 -6.62 -13.26
N MET A 184 -2.44 -5.34 -13.22
CA MET A 184 -1.57 -4.23 -12.83
C MET A 184 -1.02 -4.41 -11.40
N MET A 185 -1.86 -4.78 -10.44
CA MET A 185 -1.44 -4.94 -9.05
C MET A 185 -0.61 -6.21 -8.84
N GLN A 186 -0.86 -7.27 -9.61
CA GLN A 186 0.03 -8.45 -9.60
C GLN A 186 1.39 -8.10 -10.17
N TRP A 187 1.44 -7.43 -11.32
CA TRP A 187 2.70 -6.95 -11.89
C TRP A 187 3.48 -6.09 -10.88
N TYR A 188 2.80 -5.17 -10.20
CA TYR A 188 3.46 -4.31 -9.21
C TYR A 188 3.99 -5.09 -8.00
N GLY A 189 3.26 -6.10 -7.56
CA GLY A 189 3.73 -7.01 -6.50
C GLY A 189 4.99 -7.77 -6.91
N ASP A 190 5.01 -8.32 -8.14
CA ASP A 190 6.15 -9.05 -8.71
C ASP A 190 7.36 -8.12 -8.91
N TYR A 191 7.12 -6.89 -9.37
CA TYR A 191 8.14 -5.86 -9.49
C TYR A 191 8.84 -5.56 -8.15
N LEU A 192 8.08 -5.36 -7.07
CA LEU A 192 8.65 -5.11 -5.74
C LEU A 192 9.43 -6.32 -5.20
N ASP A 193 8.97 -7.54 -5.46
CA ASP A 193 9.69 -8.74 -5.08
C ASP A 193 10.99 -8.91 -5.88
N GLY A 194 10.99 -8.59 -7.18
CA GLY A 194 12.19 -8.58 -8.03
C GLY A 194 13.27 -7.63 -7.50
N LEU A 195 12.89 -6.40 -7.14
CA LEU A 195 13.83 -5.42 -6.56
C LEU A 195 14.48 -5.93 -5.27
N ARG A 196 13.77 -6.69 -4.47
CA ARG A 196 14.28 -7.26 -3.22
C ARG A 196 15.32 -8.35 -3.48
N LEU A 197 15.13 -9.16 -4.52
CA LEU A 197 16.05 -10.24 -4.91
C LEU A 197 17.34 -9.68 -5.53
N ASP A 198 17.23 -8.71 -6.42
CA ASP A 198 18.37 -8.05 -7.08
C ASP A 198 19.27 -7.33 -6.06
N GLY A 199 18.70 -6.72 -5.03
CA GLY A 199 19.44 -6.11 -3.93
C GLY A 199 20.29 -7.09 -3.11
N ASN A 200 19.96 -8.39 -3.14
CA ASN A 200 20.75 -9.45 -2.50
C ASN A 200 21.90 -9.95 -3.40
N VAL A 201 21.74 -9.93 -4.71
CA VAL A 201 22.76 -10.39 -5.68
C VAL A 201 23.92 -9.40 -5.78
N ALA A 202 23.63 -8.10 -5.74
CA ALA A 202 24.65 -7.03 -5.84
C ALA A 202 25.64 -6.96 -4.65
N ARG A 203 25.46 -7.75 -3.59
CA ARG A 203 26.36 -7.79 -2.42
C ARG A 203 27.23 -9.06 -2.34
N VAL A 204 27.08 -9.98 -3.28
CA VAL A 204 27.85 -11.25 -3.34
C VAL A 204 28.95 -11.19 -4.39
N SER A 205 29.03 -10.13 -5.13
CA SER A 205 30.12 -9.77 -6.07
C SER A 205 30.93 -8.59 -5.53
#